data_c76951340aa6ccb7c4de191f9a203aac
#
_entry.id   c76951340aa6ccb7c4de191f9a203aac
#
_cell.length_a   1.000
_cell.length_b   1.000
_cell.length_c   1.000
_cell.angle_alpha   90.00
_cell.angle_beta   90.00
_cell.angle_gamma   90.00
#
_symmetry.space_group_name_H-M   'P 1'
#
loop_
_entity.id
_entity.type
_entity.pdbx_description
1 polymer ?
#
loop_
_entity_poly.entity_id
_entity_poly.type
_entity_poly.pdbx_seq_one_letter_code
_entity_poly.pdbx_strand_id
1 'polypeptide(L)'
;MEKYNFQYCQKIVVLSKNRKKVLLCKRDGEEELNGVFTFIGGKMETTDGSIIEGMKREKDEEVGEGFKIRLYPKFSLNRVYKKKDGGVMILPHYLAIHHEGEIDLGDEYSEYQWVDLGNLDDFEPKIPNIPKTVRELLRLESIAKEKEFVLI
;
A
#
# COMPACT_ATOMS: atom_id res chain seq x y z
N MET A 1 8.61 32.40 6.58
CA MET A 1 8.42 31.20 5.76
C MET A 1 7.35 30.33 6.38
N GLU A 2 6.30 30.05 5.67
CA GLU A 2 5.26 29.13 6.13
C GLU A 2 5.77 27.69 6.08
N LYS A 3 5.40 26.91 7.08
CA LYS A 3 5.70 25.48 7.12
C LYS A 3 4.45 24.71 6.70
N TYR A 4 4.60 23.76 5.81
CA TYR A 4 3.51 22.89 5.44
C TYR A 4 3.22 21.86 6.52
N ASN A 5 1.95 21.60 6.77
CA ASN A 5 1.52 20.47 7.57
C ASN A 5 1.21 19.32 6.62
N PHE A 6 2.04 18.29 6.66
CA PHE A 6 1.86 17.12 5.82
C PHE A 6 1.10 16.03 6.60
N GLN A 7 0.17 15.37 5.90
CA GLN A 7 -0.39 14.12 6.38
C GLN A 7 0.51 12.98 5.87
N TYR A 8 0.81 12.05 6.75
CA TYR A 8 1.61 10.87 6.41
C TYR A 8 0.66 9.70 6.15
N CYS A 9 0.65 9.20 4.91
CA CYS A 9 -0.25 8.15 4.49
C CYS A 9 0.57 7.00 3.88
N GLN A 10 0.79 5.96 4.66
CA GLN A 10 1.59 4.81 4.23
C GLN A 10 0.81 3.96 3.23
N LYS A 11 1.49 3.53 2.19
CA LYS A 11 0.97 2.58 1.22
C LYS A 11 1.80 1.30 1.26
N ILE A 12 1.14 0.17 1.14
CA ILE A 12 1.79 -1.13 1.17
C ILE A 12 1.59 -1.82 -0.17
N VAL A 13 2.69 -2.11 -0.84
CA VAL A 13 2.70 -2.82 -2.11
C VAL A 13 2.94 -4.29 -1.81
N VAL A 14 1.87 -5.08 -1.84
CA VAL A 14 1.91 -6.49 -1.45
C VAL A 14 2.06 -7.37 -2.68
N LEU A 15 3.17 -8.08 -2.76
CA LEU A 15 3.38 -9.11 -3.78
C LEU A 15 2.79 -10.44 -3.31
N SER A 16 2.32 -11.24 -4.25
CA SER A 16 1.92 -12.63 -3.98
C SER A 16 3.12 -13.46 -3.52
N LYS A 17 2.84 -14.64 -2.92
CA LYS A 17 3.89 -15.56 -2.43
C LYS A 17 4.94 -15.89 -3.49
N ASN A 18 4.50 -16.08 -4.73
CA ASN A 18 5.40 -16.37 -5.85
C ASN A 18 5.99 -15.11 -6.50
N ARG A 19 5.64 -13.91 -5.98
CA ARG A 19 6.12 -12.60 -6.45
C ARG A 19 5.76 -12.25 -7.88
N LYS A 20 4.77 -12.93 -8.46
CA LYS A 20 4.34 -12.69 -9.85
C LYS A 20 3.14 -11.76 -9.96
N LYS A 21 2.46 -11.51 -8.85
CA LYS A 21 1.25 -10.69 -8.80
C LYS A 21 1.35 -9.63 -7.70
N VAL A 22 0.63 -8.54 -7.88
CA VAL A 22 0.48 -7.49 -6.87
C VAL A 22 -0.97 -7.36 -6.46
N LEU A 23 -1.20 -7.10 -5.18
CA LEU A 23 -2.54 -6.88 -4.64
C LEU A 23 -2.98 -5.45 -4.91
N LEU A 24 -4.14 -5.30 -5.55
CA LEU A 24 -4.81 -4.02 -5.72
C LEU A 24 -6.24 -4.13 -5.20
N CYS A 25 -6.71 -3.07 -4.53
CA CYS A 25 -8.04 -3.01 -3.95
C CYS A 25 -8.80 -1.81 -4.52
N LYS A 26 -10.06 -2.04 -4.88
CA LYS A 26 -10.92 -1.02 -5.49
C LYS A 26 -11.62 -0.22 -4.42
N ARG A 27 -11.40 1.09 -4.43
CA ARG A 27 -11.99 2.01 -3.45
C ARG A 27 -13.49 2.16 -3.69
N ASP A 28 -14.24 2.24 -2.59
CA ASP A 28 -15.68 2.37 -2.60
C ASP A 28 -16.13 3.39 -1.56
N GLY A 29 -17.04 4.29 -1.97
CA GLY A 29 -17.68 5.24 -1.07
C GLY A 29 -16.88 6.47 -0.70
N GLU A 30 -15.73 6.72 -1.29
CA GLU A 30 -14.91 7.91 -1.05
C GLU A 30 -15.06 8.95 -2.16
N GLU A 31 -14.92 10.24 -1.81
CA GLU A 31 -14.98 11.34 -2.78
C GLU A 31 -13.84 11.25 -3.80
N GLU A 32 -12.63 10.91 -3.32
CA GLU A 32 -11.47 10.80 -4.18
C GLU A 32 -11.19 9.35 -4.53
N LEU A 33 -10.88 9.11 -5.81
CA LEU A 33 -10.49 7.80 -6.31
C LEU A 33 -11.54 6.70 -6.16
N ASN A 34 -12.83 7.07 -6.05
CA ASN A 34 -13.91 6.10 -5.99
C ASN A 34 -13.94 5.23 -7.26
N GLY A 35 -14.06 3.92 -7.06
CA GLY A 35 -14.09 2.97 -8.17
C GLY A 35 -12.73 2.71 -8.83
N VAL A 36 -11.63 3.19 -8.26
CA VAL A 36 -10.28 3.02 -8.79
C VAL A 36 -9.49 2.07 -7.91
N PHE A 37 -8.73 1.17 -8.50
CA PHE A 37 -7.84 0.26 -7.78
C PHE A 37 -6.60 0.98 -7.29
N THR A 38 -6.25 0.72 -6.03
CA THR A 38 -5.11 1.32 -5.32
C THR A 38 -4.38 0.26 -4.51
N PHE A 39 -3.19 0.62 -4.00
CA PHE A 39 -2.56 -0.17 -2.94
C PHE A 39 -3.32 0.01 -1.63
N ILE A 40 -3.20 -0.96 -0.73
CA ILE A 40 -3.71 -0.83 0.64
C ILE A 40 -2.86 0.16 1.43
N GLY A 41 -3.42 0.66 2.52
CA GLY A 41 -2.75 1.59 3.42
C GLY A 41 -3.60 2.82 3.70
N GLY A 42 -3.17 3.61 4.68
CA GLY A 42 -3.90 4.77 5.11
C GLY A 42 -3.07 5.72 5.94
N LYS A 43 -3.73 6.71 6.51
CA LYS A 43 -3.08 7.78 7.29
C LYS A 43 -2.61 7.27 8.64
N MET A 44 -1.43 7.70 9.05
CA MET A 44 -1.00 7.53 10.43
C MET A 44 -1.96 8.26 11.38
N GLU A 45 -2.24 7.64 12.50
CA GLU A 45 -3.02 8.22 13.58
C GLU A 45 -2.12 8.56 14.76
N THR A 46 -2.56 9.50 15.60
CA THR A 46 -1.80 9.93 16.77
C THR A 46 -1.59 8.81 17.79
N THR A 47 -2.43 7.78 17.75
CA THR A 47 -2.34 6.61 18.63
C THR A 47 -1.37 5.54 18.11
N ASP A 48 -0.88 5.67 16.88
CA ASP A 48 0.11 4.74 16.34
C ASP A 48 1.46 4.97 17.02
N GLY A 49 2.01 3.94 17.67
CA GLY A 49 3.28 4.05 18.38
C GLY A 49 4.49 4.04 17.46
N SER A 50 4.32 3.57 16.22
CA SER A 50 5.38 3.54 15.21
C SER A 50 4.77 3.46 13.82
N ILE A 51 5.61 3.65 12.80
CA ILE A 51 5.19 3.50 11.39
C ILE A 51 4.71 2.07 11.13
N ILE A 52 5.42 1.07 11.66
CA ILE A 52 5.05 -0.34 11.50
C ILE A 52 3.68 -0.64 12.14
N GLU A 53 3.45 -0.13 13.35
CA GLU A 53 2.16 -0.30 14.03
C GLU A 53 1.03 0.35 13.26
N GLY A 54 1.25 1.53 12.69
CA GLY A 54 0.28 2.20 11.83
C GLY A 54 -0.05 1.39 10.58
N MET A 55 0.97 0.81 9.94
CA MET A 55 0.76 -0.05 8.78
C MET A 55 0.03 -1.33 9.14
N LYS A 56 0.35 -1.94 10.28
CA LYS A 56 -0.36 -3.13 10.76
C LYS A 56 -1.83 -2.82 11.00
N ARG A 57 -2.12 -1.71 11.68
CA ARG A 57 -3.50 -1.29 11.95
C ARG A 57 -4.29 -1.09 10.65
N GLU A 58 -3.73 -0.35 9.70
CA GLU A 58 -4.39 -0.11 8.41
C GLU A 58 -4.60 -1.42 7.65
N LYS A 59 -3.60 -2.27 7.61
CA LYS A 59 -3.69 -3.58 6.96
C LYS A 59 -4.82 -4.43 7.60
N ASP A 60 -4.88 -4.48 8.92
CA ASP A 60 -5.90 -5.24 9.63
C ASP A 60 -7.31 -4.71 9.35
N GLU A 61 -7.48 -3.38 9.33
CA GLU A 61 -8.76 -2.73 9.03
C GLU A 61 -9.20 -2.95 7.58
N GLU A 62 -8.28 -2.94 6.64
CA GLU A 62 -8.60 -2.95 5.22
C GLU A 62 -8.70 -4.34 4.60
N VAL A 63 -7.84 -5.27 5.01
CA VAL A 63 -7.78 -6.62 4.41
C VAL A 63 -7.83 -7.75 5.41
N GLY A 64 -8.02 -7.44 6.69
CA GLY A 64 -8.23 -8.41 7.74
C GLY A 64 -6.98 -8.77 8.53
N GLU A 65 -7.19 -9.04 9.81
CA GLU A 65 -6.12 -9.44 10.73
C GLU A 65 -5.50 -10.77 10.36
N GLY A 66 -6.29 -11.68 9.78
CA GLY A 66 -5.81 -13.00 9.37
C GLY A 66 -4.97 -13.01 8.10
N PHE A 67 -5.00 -11.94 7.32
CA PHE A 67 -4.15 -11.79 6.14
C PHE A 67 -2.77 -11.32 6.59
N LYS A 68 -1.79 -12.22 6.61
CA LYS A 68 -0.44 -11.93 7.11
C LYS A 68 0.52 -11.62 5.95
N ILE A 69 1.30 -10.57 6.13
CA ILE A 69 2.30 -10.16 5.16
C ILE A 69 3.65 -9.97 5.84
N ARG A 70 4.72 -10.15 5.07
CA ARG A 70 6.08 -9.82 5.50
C ARG A 70 6.44 -8.47 4.91
N LEU A 71 6.55 -7.47 5.78
CA LEU A 71 6.82 -6.08 5.42
C LEU A 71 8.31 -5.79 5.46
N TYR A 72 8.82 -5.10 4.45
CA TYR A 72 10.19 -4.60 4.44
C TYR A 72 10.21 -3.13 4.88
N PRO A 73 10.59 -2.82 6.13
CA PRO A 73 10.43 -1.46 6.66
C PRO A 73 11.61 -0.52 6.41
N LYS A 74 12.73 -1.03 5.90
CA LYS A 74 13.97 -0.26 5.78
C LYS A 74 14.04 0.70 4.61
N PHE A 75 13.09 0.62 3.69
CA PHE A 75 13.04 1.52 2.53
C PHE A 75 11.59 1.83 2.18
N SER A 76 11.36 3.08 1.79
CA SER A 76 10.09 3.49 1.21
C SER A 76 10.32 4.36 -0.02
N LEU A 77 9.48 4.16 -1.02
CA LEU A 77 9.43 5.06 -2.17
C LEU A 77 8.41 6.15 -1.86
N ASN A 78 8.86 7.39 -1.76
CA ASN A 78 8.02 8.47 -1.30
C ASN A 78 7.44 9.26 -2.48
N ARG A 79 6.14 9.56 -2.38
CA ARG A 79 5.45 10.44 -3.33
C ARG A 79 4.72 11.53 -2.57
N VAL A 80 4.47 12.63 -3.24
CA VAL A 80 3.71 13.76 -2.69
C VAL A 80 2.41 13.87 -3.47
N TYR A 81 1.30 13.95 -2.76
CA TYR A 81 -0.01 14.12 -3.34
C TYR A 81 -0.66 15.37 -2.79
N LYS A 82 -1.10 16.25 -3.71
CA LYS A 82 -1.84 17.46 -3.35
C LYS A 82 -3.33 17.19 -3.51
N LYS A 83 -4.06 17.30 -2.41
CA LYS A 83 -5.51 17.11 -2.40
C LYS A 83 -6.22 18.31 -2.98
N LYS A 84 -7.46 18.11 -3.43
CA LYS A 84 -8.31 19.18 -3.98
C LYS A 84 -8.57 20.30 -2.97
N ASP A 85 -8.60 19.99 -1.67
CA ASP A 85 -8.79 20.96 -0.59
C ASP A 85 -7.53 21.76 -0.22
N GLY A 86 -6.42 21.53 -0.93
CA GLY A 86 -5.14 22.19 -0.66
C GLY A 86 -4.24 21.46 0.33
N GLY A 87 -4.72 20.39 0.96
CA GLY A 87 -3.92 19.56 1.85
C GLY A 87 -2.84 18.80 1.07
N VAL A 88 -1.70 18.58 1.72
CA VAL A 88 -0.56 17.86 1.12
C VAL A 88 -0.32 16.57 1.89
N MET A 89 -0.17 15.46 1.17
CA MET A 89 0.10 14.15 1.73
C MET A 89 1.45 13.65 1.28
N ILE A 90 2.21 13.07 2.20
CA ILE A 90 3.38 12.28 1.87
C ILE A 90 2.94 10.82 1.86
N LEU A 91 3.19 10.13 0.76
CA LEU A 91 2.78 8.76 0.52
C LEU A 91 4.02 7.87 0.41
N PRO A 92 4.55 7.38 1.54
CA PRO A 92 5.61 6.38 1.48
C PRO A 92 5.01 5.04 1.07
N HIS A 93 5.64 4.40 0.10
CA HIS A 93 5.24 3.09 -0.41
C HIS A 93 6.26 2.05 0.05
N TYR A 94 5.78 1.02 0.73
CA TYR A 94 6.60 -0.05 1.30
C TYR A 94 6.34 -1.36 0.57
N LEU A 95 7.39 -2.14 0.41
CA LEU A 95 7.31 -3.48 -0.17
C LEU A 95 6.87 -4.48 0.91
N ALA A 96 5.95 -5.36 0.56
CA ALA A 96 5.58 -6.51 1.39
C ALA A 96 5.32 -7.72 0.51
N ILE A 97 5.36 -8.91 1.13
CA ILE A 97 5.12 -10.18 0.46
C ILE A 97 4.07 -10.95 1.27
N HIS A 98 3.05 -11.46 0.59
CA HIS A 98 2.04 -12.30 1.24
C HIS A 98 2.68 -13.49 1.93
N HIS A 99 2.34 -13.71 3.18
CA HIS A 99 2.88 -14.82 3.98
C HIS A 99 1.86 -15.94 4.15
N GLU A 100 0.69 -15.62 4.69
CA GLU A 100 -0.40 -16.59 4.89
C GLU A 100 -1.73 -15.88 5.09
N GLY A 101 -2.81 -16.66 5.09
CA GLY A 101 -4.15 -16.17 5.36
C GLY A 101 -4.86 -15.61 4.14
N GLU A 102 -6.17 -15.44 4.32
CA GLU A 102 -7.07 -14.94 3.29
C GLU A 102 -7.41 -13.47 3.51
N ILE A 103 -7.71 -12.76 2.43
CA ILE A 103 -8.18 -11.38 2.48
C ILE A 103 -9.63 -11.35 2.94
N ASP A 104 -9.90 -10.49 3.92
CA ASP A 104 -11.23 -10.16 4.42
C ASP A 104 -11.39 -8.65 4.32
N LEU A 105 -12.03 -8.17 3.26
CA LEU A 105 -12.11 -6.74 2.94
C LEU A 105 -12.94 -5.96 3.97
N GLY A 106 -12.38 -4.84 4.42
CA GLY A 106 -13.12 -3.83 5.15
C GLY A 106 -13.99 -2.98 4.23
N ASP A 107 -14.72 -2.05 4.83
CA ASP A 107 -15.75 -1.24 4.14
C ASP A 107 -15.21 -0.26 3.10
N GLU A 108 -13.92 0.05 3.14
CA GLU A 108 -13.30 1.01 2.21
C GLU A 108 -13.15 0.47 0.79
N TYR A 109 -13.17 -0.84 0.62
CA TYR A 109 -12.96 -1.49 -0.65
C TYR A 109 -14.14 -2.39 -1.03
N SER A 110 -14.51 -2.37 -2.32
CA SER A 110 -15.58 -3.22 -2.86
C SER A 110 -15.08 -4.54 -3.40
N GLU A 111 -13.82 -4.58 -3.84
CA GLU A 111 -13.20 -5.82 -4.36
C GLU A 111 -11.68 -5.73 -4.30
N TYR A 112 -11.03 -6.87 -4.46
CA TYR A 112 -9.59 -6.94 -4.63
C TYR A 112 -9.24 -7.80 -5.83
N GLN A 113 -8.05 -7.56 -6.38
CA GLN A 113 -7.51 -8.34 -7.48
C GLN A 113 -6.02 -8.59 -7.22
N TRP A 114 -5.60 -9.82 -7.49
CA TRP A 114 -4.20 -10.15 -7.64
C TRP A 114 -3.84 -9.99 -9.11
N VAL A 115 -3.15 -8.92 -9.46
CA VAL A 115 -2.86 -8.57 -10.85
C VAL A 115 -1.48 -9.06 -11.25
N ASP A 116 -1.40 -9.82 -12.34
CA ASP A 116 -0.13 -10.27 -12.90
C ASP A 116 0.75 -9.06 -13.24
N LEU A 117 2.01 -9.10 -12.85
CA LEU A 117 2.94 -8.00 -13.12
C LEU A 117 3.08 -7.72 -14.63
N GLY A 118 2.96 -8.76 -15.46
CA GLY A 118 2.98 -8.61 -16.92
C GLY A 118 1.77 -7.91 -17.50
N ASN A 119 0.65 -7.88 -16.79
CA ASN A 119 -0.60 -7.24 -17.22
C ASN A 119 -0.87 -5.91 -16.53
N LEU A 120 0.05 -5.47 -15.67
CA LEU A 120 -0.19 -4.33 -14.81
C LEU A 120 -0.38 -3.02 -15.56
N ASP A 121 0.33 -2.84 -16.68
CA ASP A 121 0.18 -1.63 -17.50
C ASP A 121 -1.22 -1.51 -18.12
N ASP A 122 -1.80 -2.63 -18.52
CA ASP A 122 -3.11 -2.67 -19.18
C ASP A 122 -4.29 -2.77 -18.22
N PHE A 123 -4.03 -3.12 -16.97
CA PHE A 123 -5.08 -3.26 -15.95
C PHE A 123 -5.71 -1.89 -15.65
N GLU A 124 -7.05 -1.83 -15.68
CA GLU A 124 -7.82 -0.61 -15.42
C GLU A 124 -9.12 -0.95 -14.66
N PRO A 125 -9.72 -0.02 -13.89
CA PRO A 125 -9.23 1.34 -13.61
C PRO A 125 -8.23 1.37 -12.45
N LYS A 126 -7.13 2.07 -12.59
CA LYS A 126 -6.10 2.16 -11.56
C LYS A 126 -5.48 3.56 -11.48
N ILE A 127 -4.81 3.82 -10.37
CA ILE A 127 -3.96 5.00 -10.26
C ILE A 127 -2.80 4.87 -11.28
N PRO A 128 -2.57 5.88 -12.12
CA PRO A 128 -1.62 5.77 -13.24
C PRO A 128 -0.18 5.40 -12.87
N ASN A 129 0.29 5.80 -11.70
CA ASN A 129 1.67 5.54 -11.29
C ASN A 129 1.93 4.16 -10.67
N ILE A 130 0.90 3.31 -10.58
CA ILE A 130 1.04 1.97 -9.97
C ILE A 130 2.11 1.13 -10.66
N PRO A 131 2.13 0.98 -12.00
CA PRO A 131 3.17 0.15 -12.63
C PRO A 131 4.58 0.64 -12.35
N LYS A 132 4.79 1.95 -12.42
CA LYS A 132 6.10 2.54 -12.14
C LYS A 132 6.54 2.31 -10.68
N THR A 133 5.63 2.48 -9.74
CA THR A 133 5.89 2.26 -8.31
C THR A 133 6.27 0.81 -8.05
N VAL A 134 5.53 -0.14 -8.60
CA VAL A 134 5.83 -1.57 -8.45
C VAL A 134 7.22 -1.89 -9.01
N ARG A 135 7.53 -1.44 -10.22
CA ARG A 135 8.84 -1.69 -10.84
C ARG A 135 10.00 -1.13 -10.00
N GLU A 136 9.85 0.06 -9.46
CA GLU A 136 10.87 0.67 -8.61
C GLU A 136 11.08 -0.12 -7.32
N LEU A 137 10.00 -0.60 -6.69
CA LEU A 137 10.08 -1.40 -5.47
C LEU A 137 10.63 -2.81 -5.72
N LEU A 138 10.37 -3.39 -6.89
CA LEU A 138 10.90 -4.70 -7.24
C LEU A 138 12.43 -4.73 -7.26
N ARG A 139 13.06 -3.60 -7.52
CA ARG A 139 14.53 -3.49 -7.48
C ARG A 139 15.09 -3.75 -6.08
N LEU A 140 14.27 -3.62 -5.04
CA LEU A 140 14.70 -3.89 -3.67
C LEU A 140 14.84 -5.38 -3.38
N GLU A 141 14.21 -6.26 -4.14
CA GLU A 141 14.26 -7.69 -3.88
C GLU A 141 15.70 -8.23 -3.85
N SER A 142 16.57 -7.68 -4.69
CA SER A 142 17.97 -8.12 -4.76
C SER A 142 18.81 -7.66 -3.58
N ILE A 143 18.38 -6.64 -2.84
CA ILE A 143 19.13 -6.06 -1.72
C ILE A 143 18.44 -6.26 -0.37
N ALA A 144 17.14 -6.54 -0.36
CA ALA A 144 16.40 -6.80 0.86
C ALA A 144 16.74 -8.18 1.42
N LYS A 145 17.15 -8.24 2.67
CA LYS A 145 17.50 -9.49 3.35
C LYS A 145 16.28 -10.05 4.06
N GLU A 146 16.08 -11.36 3.96
CA GLU A 146 14.93 -12.05 4.59
C GLU A 146 14.77 -11.71 6.08
N LYS A 147 15.87 -11.64 6.81
CA LYS A 147 15.84 -11.32 8.25
C LYS A 147 15.38 -9.90 8.57
N GLU A 148 15.32 -9.02 7.57
CA GLU A 148 14.92 -7.62 7.75
C GLU A 148 13.42 -7.40 7.52
N PHE A 149 12.71 -8.43 7.07
CA PHE A 149 11.25 -8.38 6.93
C PHE A 149 10.58 -8.56 8.29
N VAL A 150 9.46 -7.88 8.48
CA VAL A 150 8.66 -7.93 9.70
C VAL A 150 7.29 -8.50 9.37
N LEU A 151 6.85 -9.49 10.14
CA LEU A 151 5.51 -10.08 9.97
C LEU A 151 4.46 -9.18 10.63
N ILE A 152 3.46 -8.81 9.86
CA ILE A 152 2.31 -8.05 10.36
C ILE A 152 1.00 -8.65 9.88
#